data_d5ee2b7949f021b0d67e8b1f58aaaff7
#
_entry.id   d5ee2b7949f021b0d67e8b1f58aaaff7
#
_cell.length_a   1.000
_cell.length_b   1.000
_cell.length_c   1.000
_cell.angle_alpha   90.00
_cell.angle_beta   90.00
_cell.angle_gamma   90.00
#
_symmetry.space_group_name_H-M   'P 1'
#
loop_
_entity.id
_entity.type
_entity.pdbx_description
1 polymer ?
#
loop_
_entity_poly.entity_id
_entity_poly.type
_entity_poly.pdbx_seq_one_letter_code
_entity_poly.pdbx_strand_id
1 'polypeptide(L)'
;MKTFLFTCINLFIIQIGLSQSIDYNIQKGYVAEGYDVVSYFENEAIEGKKEFKTTYDNATYKFSSEDNLNTFLNNPKKYIPQYGGYCAYAIAEKSKKVKIDPETFEIRDGKLYLFYNSWGTNTLKLWLENNVKGLQEKADKNWEAIILE
;
A
#
# COMPACT_ATOMS: atom_id res chain seq x y z
N MET A 1 -31.03 59.80 -3.21
CA MET A 1 -29.84 58.95 -3.37
C MET A 1 -30.12 57.62 -2.67
N LYS A 2 -30.35 56.55 -3.44
CA LYS A 2 -30.60 55.19 -2.87
C LYS A 2 -29.27 54.45 -2.92
N THR A 3 -28.67 54.19 -1.75
CA THR A 3 -27.45 53.37 -1.61
C THR A 3 -27.83 51.89 -1.68
N PHE A 4 -27.38 51.22 -2.77
CA PHE A 4 -27.49 49.77 -2.89
C PHE A 4 -26.33 49.12 -2.12
N LEU A 5 -26.68 48.40 -1.02
CA LEU A 5 -25.74 47.60 -0.28
C LEU A 5 -25.59 46.23 -1.01
N PHE A 6 -24.45 46.01 -1.68
CA PHE A 6 -24.11 44.71 -2.24
C PHE A 6 -23.55 43.80 -1.12
N THR A 7 -24.38 42.87 -0.65
CA THR A 7 -23.92 41.83 0.27
C THR A 7 -23.29 40.73 -0.52
N CYS A 8 -21.94 40.66 -0.51
CA CYS A 8 -21.20 39.50 -1.06
C CYS A 8 -21.37 38.29 -0.13
N ILE A 9 -22.21 37.36 -0.52
CA ILE A 9 -22.29 36.03 0.11
C ILE A 9 -21.11 35.21 -0.38
N ASN A 10 -20.09 35.06 0.48
CA ASN A 10 -19.01 34.11 0.24
C ASN A 10 -19.54 32.69 0.46
N LEU A 11 -19.83 31.99 -0.62
CA LEU A 11 -20.14 30.56 -0.59
C LEU A 11 -18.85 29.79 -0.31
N PHE A 12 -18.61 29.42 0.93
CA PHE A 12 -17.56 28.46 1.29
C PHE A 12 -18.00 27.07 0.78
N ILE A 13 -17.51 26.66 -0.37
CA ILE A 13 -17.65 25.29 -0.85
C ILE A 13 -16.69 24.44 -0.02
N ILE A 14 -17.22 23.76 1.01
CA ILE A 14 -16.50 22.71 1.73
C ILE A 14 -16.38 21.53 0.74
N GLN A 15 -15.21 21.38 0.15
CA GLN A 15 -14.86 20.16 -0.57
C GLN A 15 -14.67 19.04 0.46
N ILE A 16 -15.71 18.23 0.66
CA ILE A 16 -15.59 16.96 1.38
C ILE A 16 -14.83 16.04 0.45
N GLY A 17 -13.49 15.98 0.61
CA GLY A 17 -12.68 14.97 -0.01
C GLY A 17 -13.13 13.61 0.52
N LEU A 18 -13.85 12.84 -0.29
CA LEU A 18 -14.06 11.42 -0.03
C LEU A 18 -12.67 10.77 -0.07
N SER A 19 -12.07 10.56 1.10
CA SER A 19 -10.89 9.73 1.23
C SER A 19 -11.32 8.30 0.89
N GLN A 20 -10.99 7.87 -0.32
CA GLN A 20 -11.15 6.48 -0.71
C GLN A 20 -10.22 5.63 0.17
N SER A 21 -10.77 4.74 0.99
CA SER A 21 -9.98 3.80 1.76
C SER A 21 -9.30 2.82 0.80
N ILE A 22 -8.00 2.60 0.99
CA ILE A 22 -7.26 1.59 0.23
C ILE A 22 -7.85 0.22 0.55
N ASP A 23 -8.10 -0.59 -0.48
CA ASP A 23 -8.43 -2.01 -0.30
C ASP A 23 -7.15 -2.79 -0.07
N TYR A 24 -6.91 -3.15 1.19
CA TYR A 24 -5.73 -3.88 1.61
C TYR A 24 -5.89 -5.39 1.45
N ASN A 25 -4.81 -6.06 1.04
CA ASN A 25 -4.69 -7.53 1.09
C ASN A 25 -4.51 -7.97 2.54
N ILE A 26 -5.62 -8.22 3.21
CA ILE A 26 -5.63 -8.66 4.60
C ILE A 26 -5.65 -10.20 4.62
N GLN A 27 -4.58 -10.79 5.11
CA GLN A 27 -4.47 -12.22 5.38
C GLN A 27 -4.13 -12.44 6.85
N LYS A 28 -4.72 -13.45 7.48
CA LYS A 28 -4.55 -13.71 8.92
C LYS A 28 -4.89 -12.50 9.81
N GLY A 29 -5.70 -11.54 9.30
CA GLY A 29 -6.09 -10.32 10.00
C GLY A 29 -5.11 -9.14 9.87
N TYR A 30 -4.07 -9.26 9.04
CA TYR A 30 -3.00 -8.26 8.93
C TYR A 30 -2.59 -7.98 7.49
N VAL A 31 -2.06 -6.77 7.25
CA VAL A 31 -1.33 -6.43 6.03
C VAL A 31 -0.03 -7.24 5.99
N ALA A 32 0.44 -7.60 4.78
CA ALA A 32 1.64 -8.41 4.56
C ALA A 32 1.65 -9.71 5.39
N GLU A 33 0.48 -10.33 5.61
CA GLU A 33 0.30 -11.53 6.44
C GLU A 33 0.81 -11.39 7.88
N GLY A 34 1.03 -10.16 8.35
CA GLY A 34 1.57 -9.86 9.67
C GLY A 34 3.09 -9.79 9.74
N TYR A 35 3.76 -9.75 8.60
CA TYR A 35 5.18 -9.40 8.55
C TYR A 35 5.39 -7.90 8.80
N ASP A 36 6.53 -7.55 9.35
CA ASP A 36 6.91 -6.20 9.72
C ASP A 36 7.26 -5.37 8.49
N VAL A 37 6.37 -4.41 8.15
CA VAL A 37 6.56 -3.59 6.94
C VAL A 37 7.77 -2.65 7.01
N VAL A 38 8.31 -2.38 8.20
CA VAL A 38 9.53 -1.58 8.40
C VAL A 38 10.76 -2.42 8.09
N SER A 39 10.80 -3.69 8.52
CA SER A 39 11.95 -4.57 8.32
C SER A 39 12.30 -4.82 6.85
N TYR A 40 11.32 -4.77 5.96
CA TYR A 40 11.59 -4.90 4.52
C TYR A 40 12.55 -3.82 3.99
N PHE A 41 12.53 -2.62 4.58
CA PHE A 41 13.43 -1.53 4.19
C PHE A 41 14.87 -1.73 4.69
N GLU A 42 15.07 -2.69 5.57
CA GLU A 42 16.38 -3.22 6.00
C GLU A 42 16.75 -4.51 5.22
N ASN A 43 15.96 -4.83 4.17
CA ASN A 43 16.08 -6.00 3.32
C ASN A 43 15.85 -7.33 4.08
N GLU A 44 14.98 -7.31 5.08
CA GLU A 44 14.63 -8.47 5.89
C GLU A 44 13.10 -8.66 5.94
N ALA A 45 12.65 -9.90 5.70
CA ALA A 45 11.26 -10.30 5.91
C ALA A 45 11.14 -10.93 7.31
N ILE A 46 10.63 -10.17 8.28
CA ILE A 46 10.52 -10.60 9.68
C ILE A 46 9.06 -10.63 10.08
N GLU A 47 8.59 -11.75 10.63
CA GLU A 47 7.24 -11.86 11.17
C GLU A 47 7.08 -10.95 12.40
N GLY A 48 6.00 -10.16 12.41
CA GLY A 48 5.66 -9.28 13.53
C GLY A 48 5.11 -10.06 14.74
N LYS A 49 5.23 -9.47 15.92
CA LYS A 49 4.74 -10.00 17.19
C LYS A 49 3.39 -9.39 17.55
N LYS A 50 2.55 -10.13 18.27
CA LYS A 50 1.19 -9.70 18.63
C LYS A 50 1.16 -8.47 19.54
N GLU A 51 2.19 -8.30 20.37
CA GLU A 51 2.35 -7.16 21.28
C GLU A 51 2.67 -5.85 20.56
N PHE A 52 3.30 -5.90 19.38
CA PHE A 52 3.67 -4.72 18.58
C PHE A 52 2.78 -4.60 17.36
N LYS A 53 1.61 -4.01 17.53
CA LYS A 53 0.65 -3.81 16.44
C LYS A 53 -0.01 -2.44 16.50
N THR A 54 -0.46 -1.96 15.35
CA THR A 54 -1.29 -0.77 15.23
C THR A 54 -2.29 -0.91 14.09
N THR A 55 -3.32 -0.07 14.11
CA THR A 55 -4.25 0.08 12.99
C THR A 55 -4.00 1.42 12.31
N TYR A 56 -3.81 1.39 11.00
CA TYR A 56 -3.68 2.58 10.17
C TYR A 56 -4.53 2.41 8.91
N ASP A 57 -5.30 3.42 8.54
CA ASP A 57 -6.20 3.42 7.38
C ASP A 57 -7.10 2.17 7.32
N ASN A 58 -7.71 1.81 8.45
CA ASN A 58 -8.57 0.64 8.66
C ASN A 58 -7.89 -0.73 8.46
N ALA A 59 -6.57 -0.78 8.35
CA ALA A 59 -5.78 -2.00 8.23
C ALA A 59 -4.86 -2.19 9.44
N THR A 60 -4.71 -3.43 9.90
CA THR A 60 -3.86 -3.74 11.06
C THR A 60 -2.50 -4.23 10.60
N TYR A 61 -1.45 -3.70 11.22
CA TYR A 61 -0.05 -4.02 10.99
C TYR A 61 0.58 -4.62 12.23
N LYS A 62 1.49 -5.58 12.08
CA LYS A 62 2.34 -6.11 13.14
C LYS A 62 3.82 -5.78 12.90
N PHE A 63 4.56 -5.62 13.96
CA PHE A 63 5.98 -5.28 13.94
C PHE A 63 6.79 -6.26 14.75
N SER A 64 8.06 -6.41 14.40
CA SER A 64 8.99 -7.31 15.09
C SER A 64 9.51 -6.74 16.42
N SER A 65 9.44 -5.39 16.56
CA SER A 65 9.92 -4.64 17.72
C SER A 65 9.06 -3.40 17.97
N GLU A 66 9.18 -2.85 19.18
CA GLU A 66 8.59 -1.56 19.54
C GLU A 66 9.20 -0.40 18.73
N ASP A 67 10.50 -0.47 18.44
CA ASP A 67 11.19 0.53 17.63
C ASP A 67 10.63 0.61 16.21
N ASN A 68 10.36 -0.54 15.59
CA ASN A 68 9.75 -0.59 14.26
C ASN A 68 8.30 -0.10 14.28
N LEU A 69 7.53 -0.43 15.32
CA LEU A 69 6.19 0.14 15.52
C LEU A 69 6.25 1.68 15.58
N ASN A 70 7.16 2.22 16.40
CA ASN A 70 7.32 3.68 16.54
C ASN A 70 7.81 4.32 15.23
N THR A 71 8.70 3.67 14.52
CA THR A 71 9.18 4.09 13.20
C THR A 71 8.05 4.18 12.19
N PHE A 72 7.17 3.19 12.16
CA PHE A 72 5.97 3.20 11.32
C PHE A 72 5.02 4.34 11.71
N LEU A 73 4.72 4.51 13.00
CA LEU A 73 3.80 5.55 13.50
C LEU A 73 4.27 6.97 13.13
N ASN A 74 5.59 7.19 13.06
CA ASN A 74 6.16 8.48 12.68
C ASN A 74 5.98 8.81 11.19
N ASN A 75 5.93 7.81 10.31
CA ASN A 75 5.73 8.01 8.87
C ASN A 75 5.09 6.79 8.20
N PRO A 76 3.81 6.49 8.47
CA PRO A 76 3.16 5.29 7.96
C PRO A 76 3.18 5.16 6.44
N LYS A 77 2.98 6.28 5.73
CA LYS A 77 2.91 6.30 4.26
C LYS A 77 4.17 5.79 3.58
N LYS A 78 5.32 5.91 4.23
CA LYS A 78 6.58 5.37 3.70
C LYS A 78 6.60 3.85 3.62
N TYR A 79 5.95 3.18 4.59
CA TYR A 79 6.06 1.73 4.82
C TYR A 79 4.89 0.92 4.30
N ILE A 80 3.81 1.58 3.87
CA ILE A 80 2.65 0.91 3.29
C ILE A 80 3.06 0.22 1.98
N PRO A 81 2.77 -1.08 1.80
CA PRO A 81 3.07 -1.73 0.54
C PRO A 81 2.25 -1.17 -0.62
N GLN A 82 2.85 -1.13 -1.79
CA GLN A 82 2.17 -0.70 -3.01
C GLN A 82 0.99 -1.61 -3.33
N TYR A 83 0.00 -1.09 -4.01
CA TYR A 83 -1.19 -1.81 -4.47
C TYR A 83 -1.92 -2.55 -3.32
N GLY A 84 -2.03 -1.90 -2.17
CA GLY A 84 -2.67 -2.47 -0.98
C GLY A 84 -2.00 -3.75 -0.45
N GLY A 85 -0.79 -4.07 -0.88
CA GLY A 85 -0.08 -5.30 -0.52
C GLY A 85 -0.47 -6.52 -1.36
N TYR A 86 -1.18 -6.33 -2.47
CA TYR A 86 -1.38 -7.38 -3.47
C TYR A 86 -0.14 -7.59 -4.34
N CYS A 87 -0.07 -8.71 -5.02
CA CYS A 87 1.05 -9.05 -5.91
C CYS A 87 1.21 -8.00 -7.03
N ALA A 88 2.32 -7.25 -7.01
CA ALA A 88 2.59 -6.18 -7.95
C ALA A 88 2.59 -6.65 -9.41
N TYR A 89 3.18 -7.82 -9.69
CA TYR A 89 3.20 -8.41 -11.02
C TYR A 89 1.79 -8.76 -11.53
N ALA A 90 0.93 -9.29 -10.66
CA ALA A 90 -0.45 -9.62 -11.03
C ALA A 90 -1.30 -8.37 -11.29
N ILE A 91 -1.08 -7.29 -10.53
CA ILE A 91 -1.70 -5.99 -10.81
C ILE A 91 -1.25 -5.47 -12.17
N ALA A 92 0.07 -5.52 -12.49
CA ALA A 92 0.60 -5.06 -13.77
C ALA A 92 0.07 -5.87 -14.95
N GLU A 93 0.16 -7.20 -14.89
CA GLU A 93 -0.06 -8.06 -16.05
C GLU A 93 -1.50 -8.56 -16.21
N LYS A 94 -2.26 -8.61 -15.12
CA LYS A 94 -3.60 -9.21 -15.11
C LYS A 94 -4.71 -8.29 -14.60
N SER A 95 -4.36 -7.09 -14.09
CA SER A 95 -5.32 -6.21 -13.38
C SER A 95 -6.10 -6.98 -12.29
N LYS A 96 -5.42 -7.84 -11.53
CA LYS A 96 -6.05 -8.72 -10.54
C LYS A 96 -5.38 -8.64 -9.18
N LYS A 97 -6.22 -8.62 -8.15
CA LYS A 97 -5.83 -8.77 -6.75
C LYS A 97 -5.45 -10.22 -6.48
N VAL A 98 -4.16 -10.48 -6.33
CA VAL A 98 -3.61 -11.82 -6.04
C VAL A 98 -2.85 -11.76 -4.73
N LYS A 99 -3.01 -12.80 -3.88
CA LYS A 99 -2.26 -12.95 -2.63
C LYS A 99 -0.76 -12.99 -2.87
N ILE A 100 0.00 -12.78 -1.82
CA ILE A 100 1.47 -12.74 -1.87
C ILE A 100 2.08 -13.87 -1.03
N ASP A 101 3.38 -14.03 -1.17
CA ASP A 101 4.27 -14.66 -0.21
C ASP A 101 5.04 -13.54 0.50
N PRO A 102 4.92 -13.39 1.83
CA PRO A 102 5.50 -12.26 2.53
C PRO A 102 7.04 -12.24 2.54
N GLU A 103 7.69 -13.35 2.19
CA GLU A 103 9.15 -13.42 2.04
C GLU A 103 9.63 -13.03 0.64
N THR A 104 8.70 -12.81 -0.30
CA THR A 104 9.00 -12.46 -1.68
C THR A 104 8.64 -11.00 -1.95
N PHE A 105 9.64 -10.12 -1.89
CA PHE A 105 9.47 -8.67 -1.93
C PHE A 105 10.61 -7.95 -2.67
N GLU A 106 10.37 -6.70 -2.99
CA GLU A 106 11.39 -5.77 -3.51
C GLU A 106 11.17 -4.38 -2.90
N ILE A 107 12.27 -3.74 -2.48
CA ILE A 107 12.30 -2.30 -2.24
C ILE A 107 12.88 -1.62 -3.48
N ARG A 108 12.09 -0.78 -4.13
CA ARG A 108 12.50 -0.01 -5.31
C ARG A 108 12.00 1.41 -5.21
N ASP A 109 12.90 2.38 -5.44
CA ASP A 109 12.60 3.81 -5.37
C ASP A 109 11.93 4.21 -4.05
N GLY A 110 12.37 3.60 -2.93
CA GLY A 110 11.84 3.85 -1.59
C GLY A 110 10.42 3.29 -1.35
N LYS A 111 9.94 2.37 -2.18
CA LYS A 111 8.61 1.75 -2.10
C LYS A 111 8.71 0.24 -1.92
N LEU A 112 7.78 -0.32 -1.15
CA LEU A 112 7.67 -1.76 -0.91
C LEU A 112 6.72 -2.40 -1.93
N TYR A 113 7.22 -3.39 -2.66
CA TYR A 113 6.44 -4.24 -3.56
C TYR A 113 6.45 -5.67 -3.05
N LEU A 114 5.28 -6.31 -3.01
CA LEU A 114 5.10 -7.69 -2.59
C LEU A 114 4.69 -8.56 -3.79
N PHE A 115 5.07 -9.83 -3.75
CA PHE A 115 4.91 -10.73 -4.89
C PHE A 115 4.36 -12.10 -4.48
N TYR A 116 3.69 -12.75 -5.41
CA TYR A 116 3.29 -14.15 -5.29
C TYR A 116 4.46 -15.07 -5.55
N ASN A 117 4.62 -16.08 -4.70
CA ASN A 117 5.61 -17.14 -4.89
C ASN A 117 5.05 -18.45 -4.33
N SER A 118 4.56 -19.29 -5.21
CA SER A 118 4.00 -20.59 -4.83
C SER A 118 3.82 -21.48 -6.06
N TRP A 119 3.74 -22.79 -5.85
CA TRP A 119 3.46 -23.77 -6.92
C TRP A 119 4.41 -23.64 -8.13
N GLY A 120 5.70 -23.40 -7.89
CA GLY A 120 6.71 -23.27 -8.93
C GLY A 120 6.68 -21.92 -9.68
N THR A 121 5.83 -20.98 -9.31
CA THR A 121 5.75 -19.66 -9.90
C THR A 121 6.24 -18.61 -8.91
N ASN A 122 7.35 -17.92 -9.24
CA ASN A 122 7.86 -16.76 -8.51
C ASN A 122 7.68 -15.51 -9.35
N THR A 123 6.72 -14.67 -9.00
CA THR A 123 6.39 -13.48 -9.80
C THR A 123 7.38 -12.33 -9.62
N LEU A 124 8.20 -12.34 -8.57
CA LEU A 124 9.33 -11.41 -8.45
C LEU A 124 10.38 -11.68 -9.54
N LYS A 125 10.67 -12.95 -9.83
CA LYS A 125 11.56 -13.29 -10.95
C LYS A 125 11.01 -12.79 -12.27
N LEU A 126 9.73 -13.02 -12.53
CA LEU A 126 9.07 -12.55 -13.75
C LEU A 126 9.08 -11.00 -13.84
N TRP A 127 8.94 -10.32 -12.71
CA TRP A 127 9.04 -8.87 -12.63
C TRP A 127 10.43 -8.37 -12.98
N LEU A 128 11.48 -8.99 -12.42
CA LEU A 128 12.88 -8.59 -12.63
C LEU A 128 13.42 -8.96 -14.04
N GLU A 129 12.91 -10.02 -14.66
CA GLU A 129 13.28 -10.47 -16.01
C GLU A 129 12.66 -9.61 -17.13
N ASN A 130 11.71 -8.76 -16.82
CA ASN A 130 11.02 -7.89 -17.76
C ASN A 130 11.40 -6.41 -17.57
N ASN A 131 10.77 -5.53 -18.35
CA ASN A 131 10.92 -4.10 -18.17
C ASN A 131 10.22 -3.64 -16.87
N VAL A 132 10.93 -3.63 -15.76
CA VAL A 132 10.40 -3.28 -14.43
C VAL A 132 9.71 -1.93 -14.43
N LYS A 133 10.32 -0.91 -15.05
CA LYS A 133 9.72 0.42 -15.11
C LYS A 133 8.38 0.43 -15.85
N GLY A 134 8.32 -0.27 -16.98
CA GLY A 134 7.06 -0.42 -17.71
C GLY A 134 6.01 -1.21 -16.93
N LEU A 135 6.43 -2.22 -16.15
CA LEU A 135 5.53 -2.96 -15.26
C LEU A 135 5.02 -2.08 -14.11
N GLN A 136 5.86 -1.22 -13.52
CA GLN A 136 5.44 -0.26 -12.49
C GLN A 136 4.38 0.70 -13.06
N GLU A 137 4.65 1.33 -14.21
CA GLU A 137 3.71 2.26 -14.86
C GLU A 137 2.36 1.59 -15.18
N LYS A 138 2.42 0.33 -15.63
CA LYS A 138 1.23 -0.46 -15.93
C LYS A 138 0.45 -0.83 -14.67
N ALA A 139 1.16 -1.22 -13.61
CA ALA A 139 0.56 -1.54 -12.32
C ALA A 139 -0.10 -0.31 -11.68
N ASP A 140 0.56 0.85 -11.72
CA ASP A 140 0.02 2.11 -11.21
C ASP A 140 -1.31 2.45 -11.89
N LYS A 141 -1.34 2.40 -13.23
CA LYS A 141 -2.56 2.64 -14.02
C LYS A 141 -3.67 1.63 -13.73
N ASN A 142 -3.32 0.34 -13.65
CA ASN A 142 -4.30 -0.71 -13.39
C ASN A 142 -4.85 -0.59 -11.96
N TRP A 143 -4.00 -0.22 -10.99
CA TRP A 143 -4.43 -0.03 -9.61
C TRP A 143 -5.42 1.12 -9.46
N GLU A 144 -5.17 2.25 -10.12
CA GLU A 144 -6.12 3.37 -10.14
C GLU A 144 -7.52 2.93 -10.64
N ALA A 145 -7.57 2.10 -11.68
CA ALA A 145 -8.84 1.57 -12.19
C ALA A 145 -9.50 0.60 -11.19
N ILE A 146 -8.72 -0.29 -10.58
CA ILE A 146 -9.21 -1.30 -9.60
C ILE A 146 -9.84 -0.68 -8.36
N ILE A 147 -9.27 0.41 -7.84
CA ILE A 147 -9.80 1.07 -6.64
C ILE A 147 -11.01 1.96 -6.90
N LEU A 148 -11.36 2.21 -8.16
CA LEU A 148 -12.54 2.99 -8.56
C LEU A 148 -13.78 2.11 -8.81
N GLU A 149 -13.61 0.78 -8.92
CA GLU A 149 -14.69 -0.20 -9.04
C GLU A 149 -15.35 -0.51 -7.69
#